data_9e3a6751b559eb43545ac443b50dd15e
#
_entry.id   9e3a6751b559eb43545ac443b50dd15e
#
_cell.length_a   1.000
_cell.length_b   1.000
_cell.length_c   1.000
_cell.angle_alpha   90.00
_cell.angle_beta   90.00
_cell.angle_gamma   90.00
#
_symmetry.space_group_name_H-M   'P 1'
#
loop_
_entity.id
_entity.type
_entity.pdbx_description
1 polymer ?
#
loop_
_entity_poly.entity_id
_entity_poly.type
_entity_poly.pdbx_seq_one_letter_code
_entity_poly.pdbx_strand_id
1 'polypeptide(L)'
;MDLSCPENNVILTKTESLTMGKPSAPKFARNKNILVIGGSGSGKTRFFVKPNLMQMHSSYCVTDPKGTILVECGKMLKRGKYKIKVLNTINFAKSMHYNPFAYLRSEKDILKLVNTIIVNTKGEGQQSGED
;
A
#
# COMPACT_ATOMS: atom_id res chain seq x y z
N MET A 1 20.85 10.66 2.41
CA MET A 1 20.46 10.59 1.00
C MET A 1 21.25 9.45 0.37
N ASP A 2 20.59 8.55 -0.32
CA ASP A 2 21.29 7.50 -1.06
C ASP A 2 21.78 8.10 -2.38
N LEU A 3 23.08 8.30 -2.49
CA LEU A 3 23.70 8.92 -3.67
C LEU A 3 23.83 7.94 -4.85
N SER A 4 23.69 6.63 -4.60
CA SER A 4 23.77 5.60 -5.65
C SER A 4 22.46 5.46 -6.44
N CYS A 5 21.32 5.75 -5.80
CA CYS A 5 19.99 5.71 -6.42
C CYS A 5 19.11 6.81 -5.81
N PRO A 6 19.33 8.09 -6.16
CA PRO A 6 18.61 9.21 -5.56
C PRO A 6 17.12 9.17 -5.81
N GLU A 7 16.67 8.54 -6.88
CA GLU A 7 15.26 8.31 -7.20
C GLU A 7 14.55 7.29 -6.30
N ASN A 8 15.28 6.46 -5.57
CA ASN A 8 14.71 5.46 -4.66
C ASN A 8 14.50 6.00 -3.24
N ASN A 9 14.31 7.29 -3.09
CA ASN A 9 14.05 7.93 -1.80
C ASN A 9 12.57 8.26 -1.64
N VAL A 10 12.11 8.35 -0.39
CA VAL A 10 10.78 8.91 -0.08
C VAL A 10 10.92 10.41 0.12
N ILE A 11 10.21 11.18 -0.68
CA ILE A 11 10.16 12.64 -0.57
C ILE A 11 9.33 13.00 0.66
N LEU A 12 9.94 13.72 1.59
CA LEU A 12 9.28 14.21 2.80
C LEU A 12 8.83 15.67 2.64
N THR A 13 9.73 16.51 2.15
CA THR A 13 9.49 17.94 1.90
C THR A 13 10.17 18.35 0.58
N LYS A 14 10.16 19.63 0.28
CA LYS A 14 10.87 20.18 -0.89
C LYS A 14 12.38 19.92 -0.85
N THR A 15 12.97 19.88 0.35
CA THR A 15 14.41 19.75 0.56
C THR A 15 14.82 18.46 1.23
N GLU A 16 13.88 17.76 1.89
CA GLU A 16 14.17 16.58 2.69
C GLU A 16 13.62 15.31 2.08
N SER A 17 14.41 14.26 2.13
CA SER A 17 14.01 12.91 1.70
C SER A 17 14.55 11.85 2.64
N LEU A 18 13.83 10.72 2.72
CA LEU A 18 14.26 9.53 3.46
C LEU A 18 14.81 8.51 2.47
N THR A 19 16.08 8.11 2.67
CA THR A 19 16.69 7.09 1.84
C THR A 19 16.03 5.71 2.03
N MET A 20 15.75 5.00 0.93
CA MET A 20 15.28 3.62 0.92
C MET A 20 16.43 2.61 0.85
N GLY A 21 17.66 3.06 0.65
CA GLY A 21 18.87 2.23 0.63
C GLY A 21 19.09 1.47 1.95
N LYS A 22 19.82 0.36 1.89
CA LYS A 22 20.27 -0.34 3.09
C LYS A 22 21.48 0.41 3.68
N PRO A 23 21.53 0.62 5.00
CA PRO A 23 22.69 1.20 5.62
C PRO A 23 23.90 0.25 5.56
N SER A 24 25.11 0.80 5.56
CA SER A 24 26.35 0.03 5.54
C SER A 24 26.54 -0.91 6.74
N ALA A 25 25.95 -0.55 7.89
CA ALA A 25 25.97 -1.38 9.09
C ALA A 25 24.56 -1.60 9.63
N PRO A 26 24.22 -2.84 10.07
CA PRO A 26 22.88 -3.18 10.58
C PRO A 26 22.41 -2.31 11.75
N LYS A 27 23.34 -1.83 12.60
CA LYS A 27 23.04 -0.95 13.73
C LYS A 27 22.39 0.38 13.33
N PHE A 28 22.54 0.80 12.08
CA PHE A 28 21.92 2.02 11.54
C PHE A 28 20.60 1.72 10.79
N ALA A 29 20.21 0.46 10.70
CA ALA A 29 18.92 0.11 10.11
C ALA A 29 17.79 0.68 11.00
N ARG A 30 16.99 1.58 10.43
CA ARG A 30 15.84 2.19 11.10
C ARG A 30 14.57 1.78 10.39
N ASN A 31 13.47 1.77 11.15
CA ASN A 31 12.14 1.67 10.58
C ASN A 31 11.91 2.86 9.62
N LYS A 32 11.39 2.58 8.44
CA LYS A 32 11.12 3.58 7.39
C LYS A 32 9.63 3.95 7.32
N ASN A 33 8.87 3.65 8.36
CA ASN A 33 7.49 4.11 8.47
C ASN A 33 7.48 5.63 8.67
N ILE A 34 6.57 6.29 7.95
CA ILE A 34 6.43 7.74 7.96
C ILE A 34 5.01 8.06 8.41
N LEU A 35 4.90 8.87 9.47
CA LEU A 35 3.64 9.41 9.94
C LEU A 35 3.48 10.85 9.44
N VAL A 36 2.48 11.08 8.61
CA VAL A 36 2.15 12.42 8.08
C VAL A 36 0.89 12.93 8.76
N ILE A 37 1.02 13.96 9.59
CA ILE A 37 -0.08 14.56 10.35
C ILE A 37 -0.54 15.85 9.69
N GLY A 38 -1.84 16.04 9.60
CA GLY A 38 -2.43 17.26 9.07
C GLY A 38 -3.96 17.16 8.99
N GLY A 39 -4.66 18.27 9.15
CA GLY A 39 -6.11 18.36 9.05
C GLY A 39 -6.65 18.08 7.63
N SER A 40 -7.95 18.12 7.47
CA SER A 40 -8.58 18.08 6.15
C SER A 40 -8.12 19.29 5.33
N GLY A 41 -7.83 19.09 4.04
CA GLY A 41 -7.35 20.17 3.16
C GLY A 41 -5.89 20.57 3.32
N SER A 42 -5.13 20.03 4.30
CA SER A 42 -3.72 20.38 4.52
C SER A 42 -2.76 19.95 3.40
N GLY A 43 -3.27 19.28 2.36
CA GLY A 43 -2.47 18.92 1.20
C GLY A 43 -1.68 17.63 1.31
N LYS A 44 -1.92 16.78 2.33
CA LYS A 44 -1.22 15.49 2.50
C LYS A 44 -1.15 14.66 1.22
N THR A 45 -2.28 14.51 0.54
CA THR A 45 -2.34 13.77 -0.73
C THR A 45 -1.55 14.49 -1.82
N ARG A 46 -1.67 15.83 -1.92
CA ARG A 46 -1.05 16.63 -2.97
C ARG A 46 0.46 16.71 -2.83
N PHE A 47 0.95 16.94 -1.60
CA PHE A 47 2.37 17.27 -1.37
C PHE A 47 3.20 16.08 -0.89
N PHE A 48 2.56 15.00 -0.41
CA PHE A 48 3.28 13.81 0.03
C PHE A 48 2.95 12.58 -0.84
N VAL A 49 1.67 12.18 -0.93
CA VAL A 49 1.32 10.91 -1.60
C VAL A 49 1.61 10.96 -3.10
N LYS A 50 1.11 11.98 -3.80
CA LYS A 50 1.26 12.06 -5.26
C LYS A 50 2.72 12.22 -5.70
N PRO A 51 3.56 13.10 -5.12
CA PRO A 51 4.96 13.18 -5.51
C PRO A 51 5.71 11.87 -5.35
N ASN A 52 5.43 11.12 -4.28
CA ASN A 52 6.04 9.81 -4.08
C ASN A 52 5.57 8.76 -5.09
N LEU A 53 4.29 8.75 -5.47
CA LEU A 53 3.79 7.91 -6.56
C LEU A 53 4.39 8.28 -7.91
N MET A 54 4.63 9.56 -8.15
CA MET A 54 5.21 10.07 -9.41
C MET A 54 6.67 9.64 -9.61
N GLN A 55 7.39 9.28 -8.56
CA GLN A 55 8.74 8.74 -8.68
C GLN A 55 8.78 7.37 -9.37
N MET A 56 7.70 6.59 -9.31
CA MET A 56 7.55 5.32 -10.03
C MET A 56 8.71 4.32 -9.86
N HIS A 57 9.35 4.27 -8.69
CA HIS A 57 10.50 3.39 -8.44
C HIS A 57 10.15 2.10 -7.69
N SER A 58 8.91 1.95 -7.24
CA SER A 58 8.50 0.82 -6.37
C SER A 58 7.11 0.33 -6.72
N SER A 59 6.72 -0.83 -6.20
CA SER A 59 5.33 -1.24 -6.13
C SER A 59 4.63 -0.51 -4.98
N TYR A 60 3.40 -0.06 -5.22
CA TYR A 60 2.64 0.72 -4.26
C TYR A 60 1.33 0.01 -3.90
N CYS A 61 0.98 0.04 -2.63
CA CYS A 61 -0.36 -0.27 -2.14
C CYS A 61 -0.93 1.01 -1.54
N VAL A 62 -2.05 1.50 -2.07
CA VAL A 62 -2.61 2.81 -1.72
C VAL A 62 -4.07 2.68 -1.35
N THR A 63 -4.45 3.20 -0.19
CA THR A 63 -5.85 3.39 0.16
C THR A 63 -6.33 4.75 -0.39
N ASP A 64 -7.40 4.73 -1.19
CA ASP A 64 -7.94 5.92 -1.86
C ASP A 64 -9.46 6.04 -1.63
N PRO A 65 -9.89 6.46 -0.43
CA PRO A 65 -11.31 6.51 -0.06
C PRO A 65 -12.17 7.38 -0.98
N LYS A 66 -11.56 8.38 -1.63
CA LYS A 66 -12.24 9.30 -2.54
C LYS A 66 -12.09 8.93 -4.01
N GLY A 67 -11.24 7.95 -4.35
CA GLY A 67 -10.93 7.56 -5.72
C GLY A 67 -10.12 8.60 -6.52
N THR A 68 -9.67 9.68 -5.89
CA THR A 68 -9.00 10.81 -6.57
C THR A 68 -7.59 10.47 -7.02
N ILE A 69 -6.87 9.64 -6.28
CA ILE A 69 -5.50 9.23 -6.62
C ILE A 69 -5.50 8.39 -7.89
N LEU A 70 -6.44 7.43 -7.97
CA LEU A 70 -6.58 6.59 -9.17
C LEU A 70 -6.92 7.43 -10.40
N VAL A 71 -7.85 8.36 -10.28
CA VAL A 71 -8.28 9.23 -11.40
C VAL A 71 -7.14 10.13 -11.88
N GLU A 72 -6.41 10.75 -10.96
CA GLU A 72 -5.37 11.72 -11.30
C GLU A 72 -4.04 11.08 -11.69
N CYS A 73 -3.62 10.01 -11.00
CA CYS A 73 -2.31 9.38 -11.21
C CYS A 73 -2.37 8.11 -12.08
N GLY A 74 -3.54 7.50 -12.27
CA GLY A 74 -3.66 6.20 -12.93
C GLY A 74 -3.15 6.19 -14.37
N LYS A 75 -3.47 7.22 -15.17
CA LYS A 75 -2.96 7.33 -16.55
C LYS A 75 -1.44 7.44 -16.61
N MET A 76 -0.83 8.20 -15.70
CA MET A 76 0.61 8.35 -15.58
C MET A 76 1.27 7.03 -15.22
N LEU A 77 0.79 6.34 -14.19
CA LEU A 77 1.28 5.03 -13.76
C LEU A 77 1.16 3.99 -14.88
N LYS A 78 0.05 4.00 -15.63
CA LYS A 78 -0.13 3.10 -16.79
C LYS A 78 0.89 3.39 -17.90
N ARG A 79 1.20 4.65 -18.19
CA ARG A 79 2.28 5.03 -19.11
C ARG A 79 3.65 4.57 -18.61
N GLY A 80 3.89 4.63 -17.29
CA GLY A 80 5.07 4.07 -16.62
C GLY A 80 5.08 2.53 -16.54
N LYS A 81 4.20 1.85 -17.29
CA LYS A 81 4.09 0.37 -17.37
C LYS A 81 3.68 -0.32 -16.07
N TYR A 82 3.04 0.40 -15.14
CA TYR A 82 2.50 -0.19 -13.93
C TYR A 82 1.26 -1.02 -14.20
N LYS A 83 1.19 -2.20 -13.59
CA LYS A 83 -0.01 -3.03 -13.56
C LYS A 83 -0.89 -2.57 -12.40
N ILE A 84 -1.93 -1.82 -12.70
CA ILE A 84 -2.85 -1.29 -11.69
C ILE A 84 -3.88 -2.35 -11.34
N LYS A 85 -4.06 -2.60 -10.06
CA LYS A 85 -5.12 -3.43 -9.48
C LYS A 85 -6.00 -2.57 -8.59
N VAL A 86 -7.32 -2.68 -8.75
CA VAL A 86 -8.28 -1.89 -8.00
C VAL A 86 -9.22 -2.82 -7.25
N LEU A 87 -9.28 -2.68 -5.93
CA LEU A 87 -10.31 -3.26 -5.08
C LEU A 87 -11.27 -2.15 -4.67
N ASN A 88 -12.48 -2.16 -5.21
CA ASN A 88 -13.50 -1.17 -4.91
C ASN A 88 -14.56 -1.78 -3.99
N THR A 89 -14.51 -1.41 -2.71
CA THR A 89 -15.44 -1.91 -1.68
C THR A 89 -16.76 -1.12 -1.62
N ILE A 90 -16.83 0.04 -2.29
CA ILE A 90 -18.04 0.87 -2.36
C ILE A 90 -18.93 0.39 -3.51
N ASN A 91 -18.32 0.07 -4.65
CA ASN A 91 -19.04 -0.43 -5.82
C ASN A 91 -18.29 -1.64 -6.37
N PHE A 92 -18.71 -2.83 -5.97
CA PHE A 92 -18.07 -4.09 -6.38
C PHE A 92 -18.13 -4.35 -7.89
N ALA A 93 -19.11 -3.81 -8.60
CA ALA A 93 -19.18 -3.91 -10.06
C ALA A 93 -18.02 -3.19 -10.76
N LYS A 94 -17.41 -2.21 -10.11
CA LYS A 94 -16.21 -1.50 -10.57
C LYS A 94 -14.90 -2.04 -9.99
N SER A 95 -14.97 -3.11 -9.19
CA SER A 95 -13.80 -3.76 -8.61
C SER A 95 -13.20 -4.77 -9.58
N MET A 96 -11.90 -4.94 -9.53
CA MET A 96 -11.24 -6.04 -10.23
C MET A 96 -11.45 -7.33 -9.45
N HIS A 97 -11.61 -8.44 -10.18
CA HIS A 97 -11.72 -9.76 -9.58
C HIS A 97 -10.39 -10.20 -8.98
N TYR A 98 -10.47 -10.81 -7.82
CA TYR A 98 -9.36 -11.43 -7.13
C TYR A 98 -9.68 -12.90 -6.85
N ASN A 99 -8.84 -13.79 -7.36
CA ASN A 99 -8.93 -15.22 -7.07
C ASN A 99 -7.81 -15.62 -6.10
N PRO A 100 -8.10 -15.79 -4.82
CA PRO A 100 -7.09 -16.17 -3.83
C PRO A 100 -6.48 -17.54 -4.10
N PHE A 101 -7.23 -18.46 -4.71
CA PHE A 101 -6.76 -19.81 -5.01
C PHE A 101 -5.62 -19.84 -6.04
N ALA A 102 -5.51 -18.82 -6.90
CA ALA A 102 -4.42 -18.70 -7.85
C ALA A 102 -3.05 -18.44 -7.20
N TYR A 103 -3.01 -18.13 -5.91
CA TYR A 103 -1.80 -17.82 -5.14
C TYR A 103 -1.38 -18.94 -4.19
N LEU A 104 -2.11 -20.05 -4.15
CA LEU A 104 -1.78 -21.21 -3.32
C LEU A 104 -0.57 -21.92 -3.93
N ARG A 105 0.51 -22.06 -3.16
CA ARG A 105 1.76 -22.72 -3.58
C ARG A 105 2.14 -23.89 -2.66
N SER A 106 1.54 -23.95 -1.47
CA SER A 106 1.83 -24.95 -0.46
C SER A 106 0.59 -25.30 0.35
N GLU A 107 0.60 -26.47 1.02
CA GLU A 107 -0.46 -26.86 1.95
C GLU A 107 -0.66 -25.83 3.07
N LYS A 108 0.43 -25.20 3.52
CA LYS A 108 0.36 -24.13 4.53
C LYS A 108 -0.45 -22.93 4.04
N ASP A 109 -0.42 -22.63 2.75
CA ASP A 109 -1.19 -21.52 2.18
C ASP A 109 -2.67 -21.86 2.14
N ILE A 110 -3.02 -23.12 1.91
CA ILE A 110 -4.42 -23.61 1.99
C ILE A 110 -4.96 -23.40 3.39
N LEU A 111 -4.23 -23.84 4.41
CA LEU A 111 -4.64 -23.68 5.82
C LEU A 111 -4.79 -22.21 6.20
N LYS A 112 -3.87 -21.34 5.76
CA LYS A 112 -3.97 -19.90 5.99
C LYS A 112 -5.22 -19.31 5.33
N LEU A 113 -5.50 -19.70 4.08
CA LEU A 113 -6.67 -19.19 3.36
C LEU A 113 -7.96 -19.65 4.03
N VAL A 114 -8.07 -20.92 4.38
CA VAL A 114 -9.24 -21.48 5.08
C VAL A 114 -9.47 -20.77 6.41
N ASN A 115 -8.40 -20.63 7.23
CA ASN A 115 -8.51 -19.93 8.51
C ASN A 115 -8.92 -18.45 8.33
N THR A 116 -8.36 -17.78 7.33
CA THR A 116 -8.75 -16.39 7.02
C THR A 116 -10.22 -16.28 6.64
N ILE A 117 -10.73 -17.20 5.82
CA ILE A 117 -12.15 -17.22 5.44
C ILE A 117 -13.03 -17.47 6.68
N ILE A 118 -12.69 -18.46 7.48
CA ILE A 118 -13.46 -18.80 8.69
C ILE A 118 -13.50 -17.61 9.66
N VAL A 119 -12.35 -17.02 9.96
CA VAL A 119 -12.27 -15.89 10.91
C VAL A 119 -13.07 -14.68 10.41
N ASN A 120 -12.99 -14.36 9.11
CA ASN A 120 -13.68 -13.21 8.56
C ASN A 120 -15.18 -13.46 8.27
N THR A 121 -15.63 -14.71 8.26
CA THR A 121 -17.06 -15.06 8.08
C THR A 121 -17.78 -15.33 9.41
N LYS A 122 -17.04 -15.59 10.50
CA LYS A 122 -17.62 -15.58 11.83
C LYS A 122 -17.98 -14.13 12.16
N GLY A 123 -19.27 -13.80 12.18
CA GLY A 123 -19.73 -12.48 12.61
C GLY A 123 -19.28 -12.18 14.05
N GLU A 124 -19.14 -10.92 14.39
CA GLU A 124 -18.73 -10.41 15.72
C GLU A 124 -19.75 -10.76 16.85
N GLY A 125 -20.51 -11.81 16.74
CA GLY A 125 -21.62 -12.13 17.63
C GLY A 125 -21.56 -13.47 18.39
N GLN A 126 -20.46 -14.23 18.31
CA GLN A 126 -20.33 -15.47 19.09
C GLN A 126 -18.99 -15.50 19.84
N GLN A 127 -18.89 -14.70 20.90
CA GLN A 127 -18.17 -15.15 22.09
C GLN A 127 -19.03 -16.26 22.68
N SER A 128 -18.65 -17.51 22.41
CA SER A 128 -19.14 -18.65 23.17
C SER A 128 -18.77 -18.44 24.62
N GLY A 129 -19.78 -18.16 25.46
CA GLY A 129 -19.62 -18.38 26.87
C GLY A 129 -19.38 -19.89 27.06
N GLU A 130 -18.21 -20.23 27.49
CA GLU A 130 -17.95 -21.48 28.18
C GLU A 130 -18.23 -21.22 29.65
N ASP A 131 -19.34 -21.81 30.13
CA ASP A 131 -19.55 -22.12 31.56
C ASP A 131 -18.69 -23.32 31.93
#